data_d77fc651851548b9fb4c0d55ed0f0ba7
#
_entry.id   d77fc651851548b9fb4c0d55ed0f0ba7
#
_cell.length_a   1.000
_cell.length_b   1.000
_cell.length_c   1.000
_cell.angle_alpha   90.00
_cell.angle_beta   90.00
_cell.angle_gamma   90.00
#
_symmetry.space_group_name_H-M   'P 1'
#
loop_
_entity.id
_entity.type
_entity.pdbx_description
1 polymer ?
#
loop_
_entity_poly.entity_id
_entity_poly.type
_entity_poly.pdbx_seq_one_letter_code
_entity_poly.pdbx_strand_id
1 'polypeptide(L)'
;MAARKYLLWFFGTVGAAVAAIFLFNMLSDAYILNHRAGASVETVSGFERALKPAWLAAVQPSMVFIGSSRVRVGFDPTLINQVFHVKSFNYGASSATAYELRRYVQDAAAQRSVKTIIVGLDPFAGDESVESFGGGFDEARLAVTKTGAPTPQRDWWLFTSRYLSGGALGMHALSVYLLSQLGPNQFAADRPDLFTAYGQMTQSTFDREMNRRGARRMSLEPSQDSELRTMLSSICAYRGNVYLFFPPDNFAIIARYVANDMSGFISFKKIVLADVRQHNSMCVNQVRLFDFMYLNSITNERLSASHTRSTYYEDPIHFRPPTGLMLLRRMLTPDANANIGIELSADPHANEDIESIRAQAAEWAKN
;
A
#
# COMPACT_ATOMS: atom_id res chain seq x y z
N MET A 1 -23.55 47.92 -30.71
CA MET A 1 -23.13 48.17 -29.28
C MET A 1 -23.69 47.20 -28.29
N ALA A 2 -24.95 46.79 -28.36
CA ALA A 2 -25.57 45.83 -27.38
C ALA A 2 -24.89 44.47 -27.31
N ALA A 3 -24.57 43.84 -28.45
CA ALA A 3 -23.93 42.53 -28.51
C ALA A 3 -22.55 42.52 -27.80
N ARG A 4 -21.73 43.55 -27.99
CA ARG A 4 -20.42 43.68 -27.36
C ARG A 4 -20.53 43.81 -25.84
N LYS A 5 -21.50 44.55 -25.34
CA LYS A 5 -21.75 44.67 -23.90
C LYS A 5 -22.22 43.34 -23.33
N TYR A 6 -23.15 42.65 -24.03
CA TYR A 6 -23.61 41.33 -23.63
C TYR A 6 -22.48 40.32 -23.51
N LEU A 7 -21.59 40.23 -24.53
CA LEU A 7 -20.45 39.35 -24.51
C LEU A 7 -19.47 39.66 -23.37
N LEU A 8 -19.22 40.95 -23.10
CA LEU A 8 -18.37 41.36 -21.97
C LEU A 8 -18.98 40.93 -20.62
N TRP A 9 -20.28 41.16 -20.45
CA TRP A 9 -20.96 40.70 -19.23
C TRP A 9 -20.98 39.18 -19.09
N PHE A 10 -21.25 38.46 -20.18
CA PHE A 10 -21.25 37.01 -20.20
C PHE A 10 -19.87 36.43 -19.81
N PHE A 11 -18.83 36.84 -20.50
CA PHE A 11 -17.47 36.38 -20.20
C PHE A 11 -16.99 36.86 -18.82
N GLY A 12 -17.35 38.04 -18.40
CA GLY A 12 -17.05 38.55 -17.06
C GLY A 12 -17.68 37.69 -15.98
N THR A 13 -18.97 37.34 -16.13
CA THR A 13 -19.70 36.50 -15.17
C THR A 13 -19.12 35.08 -15.14
N VAL A 14 -18.86 34.48 -16.32
CA VAL A 14 -18.23 33.15 -16.40
C VAL A 14 -16.83 33.18 -15.77
N GLY A 15 -16.03 34.18 -16.07
CA GLY A 15 -14.69 34.34 -15.48
C GLY A 15 -14.74 34.50 -13.96
N ALA A 16 -15.67 35.27 -13.43
CA ALA A 16 -15.86 35.42 -11.99
C ALA A 16 -16.31 34.13 -11.32
N ALA A 17 -17.22 33.36 -11.94
CA ALA A 17 -17.66 32.05 -11.44
C ALA A 17 -16.50 31.03 -11.40
N VAL A 18 -15.73 30.95 -12.48
CA VAL A 18 -14.55 30.07 -12.53
C VAL A 18 -13.51 30.46 -11.47
N ALA A 19 -13.25 31.77 -11.31
CA ALA A 19 -12.34 32.27 -10.28
C ALA A 19 -12.82 31.94 -8.87
N ALA A 20 -14.13 32.09 -8.62
CA ALA A 20 -14.74 31.74 -7.33
C ALA A 20 -14.59 30.23 -7.01
N ILE A 21 -14.88 29.36 -7.98
CA ILE A 21 -14.69 27.90 -7.84
C ILE A 21 -13.22 27.57 -7.58
N PHE A 22 -12.31 28.16 -8.36
CA PHE A 22 -10.87 27.95 -8.18
C PHE A 22 -10.39 28.37 -6.79
N LEU A 23 -10.72 29.58 -6.36
CA LEU A 23 -10.34 30.10 -5.04
C LEU A 23 -10.94 29.27 -3.91
N PHE A 24 -12.21 28.89 -4.04
CA PHE A 24 -12.85 28.02 -3.07
C PHE A 24 -12.13 26.68 -2.93
N ASN A 25 -11.87 26.00 -4.04
CA ASN A 25 -11.17 24.70 -4.03
C ASN A 25 -9.72 24.84 -3.54
N MET A 26 -9.04 25.94 -3.86
CA MET A 26 -7.69 26.22 -3.38
C MET A 26 -7.64 26.45 -1.88
N LEU A 27 -8.62 27.21 -1.35
CA LEU A 27 -8.69 27.51 0.09
C LEU A 27 -9.16 26.32 0.93
N SER A 28 -10.02 25.49 0.36
CA SER A 28 -10.53 24.28 1.03
C SER A 28 -9.53 23.14 1.10
N ASP A 29 -8.48 23.16 0.27
CA ASP A 29 -7.48 22.10 0.16
C ASP A 29 -8.09 20.70 0.04
N ALA A 30 -9.04 20.54 -0.88
CA ALA A 30 -9.85 19.34 -1.04
C ALA A 30 -9.04 18.03 -1.22
N TYR A 31 -7.80 18.12 -1.68
CA TYR A 31 -6.87 16.99 -1.80
C TYR A 31 -5.87 16.93 -0.63
N ILE A 32 -6.02 17.78 0.37
CA ILE A 32 -5.17 17.77 1.58
C ILE A 32 -3.68 17.89 1.23
N LEU A 33 -3.32 18.66 0.21
CA LEU A 33 -1.94 18.81 -0.25
C LEU A 33 -1.18 19.90 0.52
N ASN A 34 -1.90 20.84 1.13
CA ASN A 34 -1.32 21.90 1.96
C ASN A 34 -1.38 21.59 3.46
N HIS A 35 -1.82 20.38 3.81
CA HIS A 35 -1.84 19.85 5.19
C HIS A 35 -2.66 20.67 6.19
N ARG A 36 -3.71 21.35 5.72
CA ARG A 36 -4.55 22.20 6.56
C ARG A 36 -5.68 21.46 7.26
N ALA A 37 -5.96 20.23 6.85
CA ALA A 37 -7.01 19.41 7.40
C ALA A 37 -6.45 18.25 8.21
N GLY A 38 -6.88 18.10 9.45
CA GLY A 38 -6.64 16.89 10.23
C GLY A 38 -7.55 15.77 9.74
N ALA A 39 -7.00 14.66 9.29
CA ALA A 39 -7.78 13.49 8.90
C ALA A 39 -7.23 12.24 9.57
N SER A 40 -8.11 11.36 10.06
CA SER A 40 -7.71 10.05 10.52
C SER A 40 -7.59 9.08 9.34
N VAL A 41 -6.83 8.00 9.51
CA VAL A 41 -6.76 6.92 8.51
C VAL A 41 -8.14 6.34 8.22
N GLU A 42 -8.99 6.22 9.23
CA GLU A 42 -10.36 5.73 9.07
C GLU A 42 -11.17 6.61 8.13
N THR A 43 -10.98 7.92 8.20
CA THR A 43 -11.68 8.89 7.38
C THR A 43 -11.15 8.95 5.95
N VAL A 44 -9.88 8.62 5.72
CA VAL A 44 -9.23 8.58 4.41
C VAL A 44 -9.29 7.19 3.79
N SER A 45 -9.57 6.14 4.57
CA SER A 45 -9.55 4.75 4.12
C SER A 45 -10.48 4.40 2.94
N GLY A 46 -11.44 5.26 2.63
CA GLY A 46 -12.25 5.14 1.42
C GLY A 46 -11.75 5.97 0.23
N PHE A 47 -10.74 6.84 0.44
CA PHE A 47 -10.27 7.84 -0.52
C PHE A 47 -8.80 7.71 -0.86
N GLU A 48 -8.06 6.76 -0.27
CA GLU A 48 -6.63 6.59 -0.49
C GLU A 48 -6.29 6.46 -1.99
N ARG A 49 -7.12 5.76 -2.76
CA ARG A 49 -6.93 5.58 -4.20
C ARG A 49 -7.05 6.87 -5.00
N ALA A 50 -7.91 7.76 -4.54
CA ALA A 50 -8.12 9.06 -5.18
C ALA A 50 -7.04 10.08 -4.80
N LEU A 51 -6.52 10.03 -3.58
CA LEU A 51 -5.63 11.04 -3.02
C LEU A 51 -4.14 10.71 -3.21
N LYS A 52 -3.76 9.46 -2.98
CA LYS A 52 -2.34 9.06 -2.93
C LYS A 52 -1.56 9.28 -4.23
N PRO A 53 -2.10 9.13 -5.45
CA PRO A 53 -1.36 9.50 -6.67
C PRO A 53 -0.94 10.97 -6.71
N ALA A 54 -1.81 11.88 -6.27
CA ALA A 54 -1.50 13.30 -6.18
C ALA A 54 -0.47 13.59 -5.07
N TRP A 55 -0.59 12.90 -3.94
CA TRP A 55 0.36 13.02 -2.82
C TRP A 55 1.74 12.50 -3.19
N LEU A 56 1.85 11.37 -3.88
CA LEU A 56 3.13 10.84 -4.39
C LEU A 56 3.86 11.89 -5.22
N ALA A 57 3.14 12.51 -6.16
CA ALA A 57 3.70 13.55 -7.01
C ALA A 57 4.13 14.80 -6.23
N ALA A 58 3.36 15.20 -5.20
CA ALA A 58 3.66 16.37 -4.38
C ALA A 58 4.81 16.12 -3.38
N VAL A 59 4.82 14.93 -2.76
CA VAL A 59 5.84 14.55 -1.75
C VAL A 59 7.19 14.30 -2.42
N GLN A 60 7.23 13.73 -3.61
CA GLN A 60 8.48 13.34 -4.29
C GLN A 60 9.40 12.50 -3.38
N PRO A 61 8.94 11.35 -2.86
CA PRO A 61 9.70 10.55 -1.93
C PRO A 61 10.88 9.86 -2.61
N SER A 62 11.86 9.43 -1.80
CA SER A 62 12.95 8.54 -2.26
C SER A 62 12.62 7.05 -2.04
N MET A 63 11.69 6.74 -1.14
CA MET A 63 11.26 5.38 -0.81
C MET A 63 9.74 5.30 -0.79
N VAL A 64 9.18 4.25 -1.43
CA VAL A 64 7.73 4.05 -1.53
C VAL A 64 7.36 2.65 -1.06
N PHE A 65 6.34 2.56 -0.20
CA PHE A 65 5.75 1.30 0.26
C PHE A 65 4.43 1.08 -0.48
N ILE A 66 4.27 -0.06 -1.13
CA ILE A 66 3.11 -0.42 -1.94
C ILE A 66 2.53 -1.73 -1.42
N GLY A 67 1.23 -1.85 -1.30
CA GLY A 67 0.58 -3.06 -0.81
C GLY A 67 -0.86 -2.83 -0.39
N SER A 68 -1.42 -3.83 0.28
CA SER A 68 -2.75 -3.78 0.84
C SER A 68 -2.83 -2.97 2.15
N SER A 69 -3.91 -3.16 2.90
CA SER A 69 -4.06 -2.60 4.25
C SER A 69 -2.94 -2.99 5.21
N ARG A 70 -2.27 -4.14 5.02
CA ARG A 70 -1.10 -4.55 5.83
C ARG A 70 0.05 -3.56 5.69
N VAL A 71 0.38 -3.19 4.45
CA VAL A 71 1.40 -2.17 4.16
C VAL A 71 0.94 -0.80 4.65
N ARG A 72 -0.34 -0.45 4.37
CA ARG A 72 -0.93 0.83 4.79
C ARG A 72 -0.83 1.06 6.30
N VAL A 73 -1.09 0.04 7.09
CA VAL A 73 -1.05 0.10 8.57
C VAL A 73 0.37 -0.02 9.09
N GLY A 74 1.15 -0.95 8.53
CA GLY A 74 2.42 -1.39 9.12
C GLY A 74 3.63 -0.50 8.84
N PHE A 75 3.59 0.39 7.83
CA PHE A 75 4.71 1.28 7.54
C PHE A 75 4.33 2.74 7.79
N ASP A 76 4.80 3.29 8.90
CA ASP A 76 4.65 4.72 9.23
C ASP A 76 5.81 5.53 8.63
N PRO A 77 5.56 6.38 7.62
CA PRO A 77 6.60 7.19 7.01
C PRO A 77 7.31 8.11 8.00
N THR A 78 6.63 8.63 9.02
CA THR A 78 7.24 9.51 10.02
C THR A 78 8.32 8.76 10.79
N LEU A 79 7.98 7.57 11.30
CA LEU A 79 8.93 6.73 12.03
C LEU A 79 10.11 6.30 11.15
N ILE A 80 9.81 5.92 9.90
CA ILE A 80 10.82 5.47 8.93
C ILE A 80 11.76 6.61 8.54
N ASN A 81 11.21 7.80 8.27
CA ASN A 81 11.99 8.98 7.92
C ASN A 81 12.97 9.37 9.03
N GLN A 82 12.54 9.26 10.31
CA GLN A 82 13.40 9.54 11.47
C GLN A 82 14.54 8.52 11.60
N VAL A 83 14.25 7.23 11.38
CA VAL A 83 15.24 6.16 11.62
C VAL A 83 16.22 6.00 10.46
N PHE A 84 15.74 6.10 9.22
CA PHE A 84 16.56 5.87 8.03
C PHE A 84 17.05 7.15 7.34
N HIS A 85 16.64 8.32 7.83
CA HIS A 85 16.98 9.63 7.24
C HIS A 85 16.62 9.72 5.75
N VAL A 86 15.46 9.17 5.38
CA VAL A 86 14.91 9.14 4.02
C VAL A 86 13.62 9.93 3.97
N LYS A 87 13.16 10.25 2.77
CA LYS A 87 11.81 10.75 2.53
C LYS A 87 10.99 9.60 1.99
N SER A 88 10.15 9.00 2.81
CA SER A 88 9.33 7.85 2.44
C SER A 88 7.86 8.22 2.23
N PHE A 89 7.15 7.34 1.54
CA PHE A 89 5.72 7.49 1.27
C PHE A 89 5.02 6.14 1.31
N ASN A 90 3.88 6.09 1.98
CA ASN A 90 3.06 4.88 2.06
C ASN A 90 1.94 4.92 1.01
N TYR A 91 2.12 4.17 -0.08
CA TYR A 91 1.15 4.01 -1.17
C TYR A 91 0.25 2.79 -0.99
N GLY A 92 0.20 2.20 0.20
CA GLY A 92 -0.70 1.07 0.53
C GLY A 92 -2.17 1.49 0.44
N ALA A 93 -3.02 0.60 -0.07
CA ALA A 93 -4.46 0.81 -0.19
C ALA A 93 -5.24 -0.39 0.37
N SER A 94 -6.35 -0.13 1.07
CA SER A 94 -7.17 -1.20 1.66
C SER A 94 -7.65 -2.18 0.60
N SER A 95 -7.39 -3.48 0.81
CA SER A 95 -7.76 -4.55 -0.14
C SER A 95 -7.26 -4.28 -1.57
N ALA A 96 -6.04 -3.74 -1.70
CA ALA A 96 -5.45 -3.52 -3.01
C ALA A 96 -5.35 -4.83 -3.78
N THR A 97 -5.73 -4.79 -5.05
CA THR A 97 -5.68 -5.94 -5.97
C THR A 97 -4.31 -6.07 -6.63
N ALA A 98 -4.01 -7.21 -7.24
CA ALA A 98 -2.78 -7.41 -8.00
C ALA A 98 -2.63 -6.38 -9.13
N TYR A 99 -3.75 -6.06 -9.81
CA TYR A 99 -3.79 -4.99 -10.80
C TYR A 99 -3.36 -3.63 -10.22
N GLU A 100 -3.95 -3.23 -9.09
CA GLU A 100 -3.59 -1.97 -8.44
C GLU A 100 -2.13 -1.94 -8.00
N LEU A 101 -1.61 -3.05 -7.43
CA LEU A 101 -0.21 -3.16 -7.05
C LEU A 101 0.71 -2.91 -8.24
N ARG A 102 0.44 -3.56 -9.37
CA ARG A 102 1.17 -3.32 -10.62
C ARG A 102 1.14 -1.85 -11.02
N ARG A 103 -0.05 -1.24 -11.04
CA ARG A 103 -0.22 0.15 -11.45
C ARG A 103 0.49 1.13 -10.53
N TYR A 104 0.45 0.91 -9.21
CA TYR A 104 1.17 1.75 -8.24
C TYR A 104 2.69 1.57 -8.34
N VAL A 105 3.17 0.37 -8.63
CA VAL A 105 4.61 0.14 -8.90
C VAL A 105 5.04 0.90 -10.15
N GLN A 106 4.27 0.86 -11.23
CA GLN A 106 4.54 1.61 -12.46
C GLN A 106 4.54 3.12 -12.22
N ASP A 107 3.56 3.63 -11.46
CA ASP A 107 3.46 5.04 -11.10
C ASP A 107 4.67 5.49 -10.25
N ALA A 108 5.05 4.70 -9.25
CA ALA A 108 6.22 4.98 -8.40
C ALA A 108 7.53 4.93 -9.19
N ALA A 109 7.72 3.92 -10.05
CA ALA A 109 8.92 3.76 -10.85
C ALA A 109 9.11 4.88 -11.89
N ALA A 110 8.02 5.52 -12.33
CA ALA A 110 8.06 6.68 -13.21
C ALA A 110 8.49 7.98 -12.51
N GLN A 111 8.43 8.05 -11.17
CA GLN A 111 8.86 9.22 -10.42
C GLN A 111 10.39 9.26 -10.31
N ARG A 112 11.01 10.32 -10.78
CA ARG A 112 12.50 10.48 -10.75
C ARG A 112 13.09 10.47 -9.34
N SER A 113 12.33 10.91 -8.35
CA SER A 113 12.75 10.96 -6.95
C SER A 113 12.84 9.58 -6.30
N VAL A 114 12.01 8.62 -6.72
CA VAL A 114 11.92 7.29 -6.12
C VAL A 114 13.18 6.49 -6.47
N LYS A 115 13.82 5.96 -5.42
CA LYS A 115 15.03 5.14 -5.50
C LYS A 115 14.81 3.74 -4.93
N THR A 116 13.79 3.57 -4.10
CA THR A 116 13.47 2.31 -3.46
C THR A 116 11.98 2.07 -3.48
N ILE A 117 11.57 0.91 -3.98
CA ILE A 117 10.18 0.45 -4.02
C ILE A 117 10.10 -0.83 -3.18
N ILE A 118 9.16 -0.87 -2.23
CA ILE A 118 8.94 -2.00 -1.33
C ILE A 118 7.49 -2.43 -1.48
N VAL A 119 7.25 -3.67 -1.92
CA VAL A 119 5.92 -4.18 -2.26
C VAL A 119 5.54 -5.35 -1.37
N GLY A 120 4.48 -5.21 -0.60
CA GLY A 120 3.87 -6.31 0.13
C GLY A 120 2.92 -7.11 -0.77
N LEU A 121 3.16 -8.40 -0.87
CA LEU A 121 2.37 -9.34 -1.66
C LEU A 121 1.48 -10.17 -0.76
N ASP A 122 0.18 -9.92 -0.85
CA ASP A 122 -0.82 -10.69 -0.12
C ASP A 122 -1.34 -11.85 -0.98
N PRO A 123 -1.46 -13.05 -0.41
CA PRO A 123 -1.98 -14.20 -1.15
C PRO A 123 -3.46 -14.06 -1.57
N PHE A 124 -4.13 -12.99 -1.13
CA PHE A 124 -5.54 -12.71 -1.45
C PHE A 124 -5.73 -11.49 -2.36
N ALA A 125 -4.66 -10.95 -2.94
CA ALA A 125 -4.71 -9.71 -3.69
C ALA A 125 -5.45 -9.85 -5.03
N GLY A 126 -6.51 -10.64 -5.13
CA GLY A 126 -7.18 -10.81 -6.37
C GLY A 126 -8.64 -11.22 -6.27
N ASP A 127 -9.46 -10.52 -6.97
CA ASP A 127 -10.71 -10.99 -7.50
C ASP A 127 -10.43 -11.65 -8.87
N GLU A 128 -11.27 -12.56 -9.28
CA GLU A 128 -11.14 -13.38 -10.51
C GLU A 128 -11.14 -12.56 -11.81
N SER A 129 -11.39 -11.25 -11.76
CA SER A 129 -11.43 -10.38 -12.94
C SER A 129 -10.06 -9.77 -13.26
N VAL A 130 -9.69 -9.79 -14.53
CA VAL A 130 -8.37 -9.36 -15.05
C VAL A 130 -8.02 -7.90 -14.75
N GLU A 131 -8.96 -7.03 -14.46
CA GLU A 131 -8.74 -5.61 -14.15
C GLU A 131 -9.60 -5.16 -12.96
N SER A 132 -9.56 -5.93 -11.87
CA SER A 132 -10.27 -5.60 -10.65
C SER A 132 -9.54 -4.49 -9.88
N PHE A 133 -10.27 -3.44 -9.52
CA PHE A 133 -9.76 -2.34 -8.70
C PHE A 133 -10.83 -1.81 -7.74
N GLY A 134 -10.37 -1.27 -6.62
CA GLY A 134 -11.25 -0.70 -5.61
C GLY A 134 -11.85 0.65 -5.99
N GLY A 135 -12.95 1.01 -5.33
CA GLY A 135 -13.59 2.32 -5.55
C GLY A 135 -12.63 3.50 -5.37
N GLY A 136 -12.71 4.46 -6.26
CA GLY A 136 -11.86 5.65 -6.28
C GLY A 136 -10.53 5.50 -7.03
N PHE A 137 -10.19 4.32 -7.53
CA PHE A 137 -9.06 4.13 -8.43
C PHE A 137 -9.36 4.77 -9.80
N ASP A 138 -8.39 5.47 -10.35
CA ASP A 138 -8.53 6.16 -11.62
C ASP A 138 -7.17 6.22 -12.34
N GLU A 139 -7.11 5.56 -13.50
CA GLU A 139 -5.91 5.48 -14.36
C GLU A 139 -5.36 6.86 -14.75
N ALA A 140 -6.23 7.85 -14.96
CA ALA A 140 -5.82 9.20 -15.35
C ALA A 140 -5.00 9.93 -14.26
N ARG A 141 -5.02 9.43 -13.02
CA ARG A 141 -4.26 10.00 -11.89
C ARG A 141 -2.81 9.53 -11.88
N LEU A 142 -2.50 8.41 -12.52
CA LEU A 142 -1.17 7.81 -12.53
C LEU A 142 -0.24 8.49 -13.54
N ALA A 143 1.05 8.50 -13.25
CA ALA A 143 2.06 9.15 -14.11
C ALA A 143 2.22 8.47 -15.48
N VAL A 144 1.90 7.18 -15.55
CA VAL A 144 2.05 6.38 -16.75
C VAL A 144 0.78 5.60 -17.08
N THR A 145 0.55 5.38 -18.38
CA THR A 145 -0.51 4.51 -18.90
C THR A 145 -0.23 3.04 -18.59
N LYS A 146 -1.17 2.15 -18.90
CA LYS A 146 -0.99 0.69 -18.80
C LYS A 146 0.21 0.15 -19.56
N THR A 147 0.62 0.83 -20.62
CA THR A 147 1.77 0.47 -21.46
C THR A 147 3.09 1.11 -20.99
N GLY A 148 3.07 1.86 -19.89
CA GLY A 148 4.26 2.54 -19.35
C GLY A 148 4.60 3.88 -20.02
N ALA A 149 3.84 4.32 -21.02
CA ALA A 149 3.99 5.65 -21.60
C ALA A 149 3.49 6.72 -20.60
N PRO A 150 4.05 7.95 -20.63
CA PRO A 150 3.51 9.04 -19.80
C PRO A 150 2.00 9.23 -20.04
N THR A 151 1.24 9.41 -18.98
CA THR A 151 -0.21 9.65 -19.08
C THR A 151 -0.45 11.02 -19.72
N PRO A 152 -1.11 11.07 -20.90
CA PRO A 152 -1.36 12.32 -21.59
C PRO A 152 -2.17 13.28 -20.70
N GLN A 153 -1.75 14.55 -20.68
CA GLN A 153 -2.46 15.63 -19.97
C GLN A 153 -2.69 15.36 -18.48
N ARG A 154 -1.94 14.44 -17.84
CA ARG A 154 -2.08 14.13 -16.41
C ARG A 154 -2.06 15.39 -15.53
N ASP A 155 -1.09 16.26 -15.76
CA ASP A 155 -0.94 17.47 -14.93
C ASP A 155 -2.11 18.42 -15.12
N TRP A 156 -2.62 18.54 -16.34
CA TRP A 156 -3.83 19.29 -16.64
C TRP A 156 -5.08 18.65 -16.01
N TRP A 157 -5.18 17.33 -16.09
CA TRP A 157 -6.28 16.60 -15.48
C TRP A 157 -6.25 16.71 -13.93
N LEU A 158 -5.09 16.57 -13.31
CA LEU A 158 -4.93 16.78 -11.86
C LEU A 158 -5.27 18.22 -11.46
N PHE A 159 -4.85 19.21 -12.26
CA PHE A 159 -5.18 20.61 -12.04
C PHE A 159 -6.70 20.86 -12.12
N THR A 160 -7.34 20.40 -13.19
CA THR A 160 -8.78 20.64 -13.40
C THR A 160 -9.64 19.89 -12.40
N SER A 161 -9.32 18.62 -12.10
CA SER A 161 -10.05 17.84 -11.10
C SER A 161 -9.90 18.43 -9.71
N ARG A 162 -8.74 18.97 -9.38
CA ARG A 162 -8.43 19.56 -8.08
C ARG A 162 -9.08 20.93 -7.88
N TYR A 163 -9.04 21.79 -8.88
CA TYR A 163 -9.40 23.19 -8.73
C TYR A 163 -10.67 23.62 -9.44
N LEU A 164 -11.07 22.93 -10.50
CA LEU A 164 -12.16 23.40 -11.38
C LEU A 164 -13.35 22.42 -11.47
N SER A 165 -13.26 21.20 -10.92
CA SER A 165 -14.33 20.22 -11.07
C SER A 165 -15.27 20.16 -9.87
N GLY A 166 -16.49 19.67 -10.11
CA GLY A 166 -17.43 19.31 -9.05
C GLY A 166 -16.98 18.16 -8.15
N GLY A 167 -16.02 17.32 -8.62
CA GLY A 167 -15.35 16.33 -7.79
C GLY A 167 -14.56 16.97 -6.65
N ALA A 168 -13.97 18.15 -6.87
CA ALA A 168 -13.35 18.93 -5.81
C ALA A 168 -14.36 19.42 -4.76
N LEU A 169 -15.60 19.73 -5.15
CA LEU A 169 -16.66 20.05 -4.19
C LEU A 169 -17.03 18.88 -3.29
N GLY A 170 -17.09 17.65 -3.83
CA GLY A 170 -17.30 16.45 -3.03
C GLY A 170 -16.14 16.20 -2.05
N MET A 171 -14.89 16.38 -2.51
CA MET A 171 -13.72 16.30 -1.65
C MET A 171 -13.68 17.43 -0.63
N HIS A 172 -14.17 18.63 -0.98
CA HIS A 172 -14.31 19.72 -0.03
C HIS A 172 -15.34 19.41 1.06
N ALA A 173 -16.51 18.89 0.71
CA ALA A 173 -17.51 18.47 1.69
C ALA A 173 -16.93 17.44 2.66
N LEU A 174 -16.14 16.48 2.15
CA LEU A 174 -15.37 15.55 2.95
C LEU A 174 -14.36 16.27 3.85
N SER A 175 -13.56 17.18 3.31
CA SER A 175 -12.55 17.93 4.08
C SER A 175 -13.19 18.75 5.20
N VAL A 176 -14.33 19.41 4.94
CA VAL A 176 -15.10 20.15 5.96
C VAL A 176 -15.65 19.21 7.03
N TYR A 177 -16.20 18.06 6.61
CA TYR A 177 -16.64 17.04 7.54
C TYR A 177 -15.49 16.55 8.42
N LEU A 178 -14.33 16.27 7.82
CA LEU A 178 -13.12 15.85 8.51
C LEU A 178 -12.65 16.91 9.52
N LEU A 179 -12.59 18.17 9.09
CA LEU A 179 -12.23 19.29 9.96
C LEU A 179 -13.19 19.46 11.15
N SER A 180 -14.48 19.16 10.96
CA SER A 180 -15.48 19.23 12.04
C SER A 180 -15.33 18.11 13.07
N GLN A 181 -14.75 16.96 12.67
CA GLN A 181 -14.56 15.80 13.54
C GLN A 181 -13.20 15.79 14.24
N LEU A 182 -12.23 16.55 13.74
CA LEU A 182 -10.84 16.52 14.18
C LEU A 182 -10.42 17.88 14.71
N GLY A 183 -9.96 17.90 15.95
CA GLY A 183 -9.38 19.11 16.54
C GLY A 183 -8.12 19.59 15.78
N PRO A 184 -7.79 20.89 15.85
CA PRO A 184 -6.74 21.52 15.04
C PRO A 184 -5.32 20.97 15.23
N ASN A 185 -5.07 20.11 16.20
CA ASN A 185 -3.74 19.62 16.57
C ASN A 185 -3.44 18.18 16.10
N GLN A 186 -4.32 17.54 15.32
CA GLN A 186 -4.14 16.14 14.92
C GLN A 186 -3.49 15.98 13.54
N PHE A 187 -3.09 17.07 12.92
CA PHE A 187 -2.50 17.05 11.59
C PHE A 187 -0.99 17.30 11.64
N ALA A 188 -0.22 16.30 11.30
CA ALA A 188 1.20 16.48 11.05
C ALA A 188 1.40 16.84 9.57
N ALA A 189 1.94 18.03 9.32
CA ALA A 189 2.18 18.58 7.98
C ALA A 189 3.10 17.69 7.09
N ASP A 190 3.82 16.79 7.69
CA ASP A 190 4.77 15.86 7.09
C ASP A 190 4.18 14.44 6.88
N ARG A 191 2.90 14.24 7.15
CA ARG A 191 2.18 12.96 7.00
C ARG A 191 1.11 13.02 5.91
N PRO A 192 1.49 13.05 4.64
CA PRO A 192 0.51 13.12 3.54
C PRO A 192 -0.31 11.84 3.38
N ASP A 193 0.12 10.74 3.94
CA ASP A 193 -0.53 9.43 3.94
C ASP A 193 -1.45 9.19 5.15
N LEU A 194 -1.54 10.16 6.06
CA LEU A 194 -2.50 10.21 7.18
C LEU A 194 -2.62 8.88 7.92
N PHE A 195 -1.60 8.55 8.66
CA PHE A 195 -1.53 7.32 9.41
C PHE A 195 -2.04 7.50 10.85
N THR A 196 -3.03 6.72 11.27
CA THR A 196 -3.38 6.55 12.69
C THR A 196 -2.94 5.18 13.17
N ALA A 197 -2.26 5.15 14.31
CA ALA A 197 -1.98 3.88 14.97
C ALA A 197 -3.31 3.27 15.45
N TYR A 198 -3.64 2.09 14.94
CA TYR A 198 -4.66 1.25 15.55
C TYR A 198 -4.19 0.81 16.94
N GLY A 199 -5.13 0.38 17.78
CA GLY A 199 -4.79 -0.16 19.08
C GLY A 199 -3.96 -1.44 18.99
N GLN A 200 -3.36 -1.84 20.08
CA GLN A 200 -2.73 -3.16 20.18
C GLN A 200 -3.79 -4.25 20.17
N MET A 201 -3.54 -5.34 19.46
CA MET A 201 -4.40 -6.52 19.44
C MET A 201 -4.57 -7.06 20.87
N THR A 202 -5.83 -7.28 21.25
CA THR A 202 -6.22 -7.94 22.49
C THR A 202 -6.80 -9.32 22.17
N GLN A 203 -6.99 -10.17 23.19
CA GLN A 203 -7.62 -11.48 22.99
C GLN A 203 -9.00 -11.36 22.34
N SER A 204 -9.82 -10.40 22.75
CA SER A 204 -11.15 -10.19 22.18
C SER A 204 -11.10 -9.75 20.71
N THR A 205 -10.12 -8.94 20.32
CA THR A 205 -9.89 -8.54 18.91
C THR A 205 -9.42 -9.74 18.11
N PHE A 206 -8.51 -10.53 18.66
CA PHE A 206 -8.02 -11.76 18.05
C PHE A 206 -9.16 -12.74 17.76
N ASP A 207 -9.97 -13.09 18.79
CA ASP A 207 -11.07 -14.03 18.66
C ASP A 207 -12.11 -13.58 17.64
N ARG A 208 -12.45 -12.28 17.64
CA ARG A 208 -13.37 -11.70 16.68
C ARG A 208 -12.86 -11.86 15.25
N GLU A 209 -11.60 -11.54 14.97
CA GLU A 209 -11.02 -11.65 13.63
C GLU A 209 -10.84 -13.11 13.21
N MET A 210 -10.46 -13.99 14.11
CA MET A 210 -10.39 -15.43 13.85
C MET A 210 -11.77 -15.99 13.45
N ASN A 211 -12.83 -15.57 14.12
CA ASN A 211 -14.20 -16.01 13.80
C ASN A 211 -14.71 -15.40 12.47
N ARG A 212 -14.35 -14.14 12.19
CA ARG A 212 -14.75 -13.46 10.94
C ARG A 212 -14.07 -14.02 9.70
N ARG A 213 -12.83 -14.48 9.84
CA ARG A 213 -12.05 -14.99 8.72
C ARG A 213 -12.34 -16.46 8.50
N GLY A 214 -13.30 -16.72 7.63
CA GLY A 214 -13.54 -18.06 7.12
C GLY A 214 -12.34 -18.64 6.37
N ALA A 215 -12.47 -19.89 5.96
CA ALA A 215 -11.50 -20.56 5.12
C ALA A 215 -11.38 -19.83 3.76
N ARG A 216 -10.23 -19.26 3.46
CA ARG A 216 -9.91 -18.66 2.16
C ARG A 216 -8.99 -19.57 1.37
N ARG A 217 -9.18 -19.65 0.07
CA ARG A 217 -8.20 -20.25 -0.83
C ARG A 217 -6.98 -19.34 -0.93
N MET A 218 -5.81 -19.96 -1.06
CA MET A 218 -4.52 -19.28 -1.05
C MET A 218 -3.78 -19.42 -2.39
N SER A 219 -4.39 -20.05 -3.38
CA SER A 219 -3.81 -20.22 -4.71
C SER A 219 -3.71 -18.86 -5.42
N LEU A 220 -2.60 -18.65 -6.10
CA LEU A 220 -2.46 -17.53 -7.03
C LEU A 220 -3.29 -17.85 -8.28
N GLU A 221 -4.30 -17.03 -8.52
CA GLU A 221 -5.11 -17.16 -9.73
C GLU A 221 -4.28 -16.75 -10.98
N PRO A 222 -4.54 -17.33 -12.16
CA PRO A 222 -3.78 -17.01 -13.39
C PRO A 222 -3.76 -15.52 -13.74
N SER A 223 -4.84 -14.80 -13.45
CA SER A 223 -4.90 -13.34 -13.63
C SER A 223 -3.94 -12.58 -12.72
N GLN A 224 -3.80 -13.01 -11.47
CA GLN A 224 -2.88 -12.42 -10.49
C GLN A 224 -1.42 -12.68 -10.86
N ASP A 225 -1.12 -13.89 -11.33
CA ASP A 225 0.19 -14.25 -11.85
C ASP A 225 0.56 -13.39 -13.06
N SER A 226 -0.38 -13.19 -13.99
CA SER A 226 -0.20 -12.29 -15.14
C SER A 226 0.08 -10.84 -14.71
N GLU A 227 -0.61 -10.33 -13.69
CA GLU A 227 -0.38 -8.99 -13.15
C GLU A 227 1.00 -8.87 -12.48
N LEU A 228 1.43 -9.89 -11.73
CA LEU A 228 2.75 -9.94 -11.13
C LEU A 228 3.86 -9.94 -12.19
N ARG A 229 3.76 -10.78 -13.22
CA ARG A 229 4.73 -10.82 -14.33
C ARG A 229 4.78 -9.50 -15.11
N THR A 230 3.63 -8.89 -15.34
CA THR A 230 3.55 -7.57 -15.99
C THR A 230 4.18 -6.48 -15.12
N MET A 231 3.97 -6.53 -13.80
CA MET A 231 4.62 -5.65 -12.84
C MET A 231 6.14 -5.78 -12.91
N LEU A 232 6.66 -7.00 -12.82
CA LEU A 232 8.10 -7.29 -12.91
C LEU A 232 8.68 -6.84 -14.25
N SER A 233 8.01 -7.14 -15.36
CA SER A 233 8.43 -6.69 -16.69
C SER A 233 8.53 -5.17 -16.79
N SER A 234 7.60 -4.44 -16.20
CA SER A 234 7.54 -2.96 -16.23
C SER A 234 8.71 -2.28 -15.51
N ILE A 235 9.34 -2.96 -14.57
CA ILE A 235 10.48 -2.44 -13.79
C ILE A 235 11.83 -3.00 -14.26
N CYS A 236 11.87 -3.76 -15.34
CA CYS A 236 13.09 -4.41 -15.83
C CYS A 236 14.26 -3.41 -16.07
N ALA A 237 13.95 -2.21 -16.54
CA ALA A 237 14.91 -1.13 -16.77
C ALA A 237 15.00 -0.13 -15.60
N TYR A 238 14.25 -0.34 -14.52
CA TYR A 238 14.28 0.55 -13.36
C TYR A 238 15.62 0.44 -12.64
N ARG A 239 16.24 1.58 -12.34
CA ARG A 239 17.60 1.63 -11.74
C ARG A 239 17.61 1.74 -10.23
N GLY A 240 16.45 1.79 -9.58
CA GLY A 240 16.34 1.79 -8.14
C GLY A 240 16.30 0.37 -7.56
N ASN A 241 16.26 0.28 -6.24
CA ASN A 241 16.11 -0.98 -5.53
C ASN A 241 14.64 -1.39 -5.45
N VAL A 242 14.36 -2.68 -5.66
CA VAL A 242 13.02 -3.24 -5.54
C VAL A 242 13.04 -4.42 -4.57
N TYR A 243 12.18 -4.35 -3.58
CA TYR A 243 11.97 -5.39 -2.58
C TYR A 243 10.52 -5.86 -2.64
N LEU A 244 10.31 -7.14 -2.80
CA LEU A 244 9.02 -7.80 -2.61
C LEU A 244 9.04 -8.55 -1.28
N PHE A 245 7.92 -8.61 -0.60
CA PHE A 245 7.85 -9.39 0.63
C PHE A 245 6.46 -9.97 0.88
N PHE A 246 6.42 -11.13 1.51
CA PHE A 246 5.21 -11.71 2.09
C PHE A 246 5.06 -11.18 3.51
N PRO A 247 4.01 -10.38 3.79
CA PRO A 247 3.80 -9.77 5.10
C PRO A 247 3.59 -10.80 6.21
N PRO A 248 4.08 -10.56 7.43
CA PRO A 248 3.82 -11.47 8.54
C PRO A 248 2.37 -11.38 9.00
N ASP A 249 1.64 -12.49 8.97
CA ASP A 249 0.41 -12.69 9.71
C ASP A 249 0.71 -13.38 11.04
N ASN A 250 -0.15 -13.22 12.05
CA ASN A 250 -0.03 -14.06 13.23
C ASN A 250 -0.13 -15.54 12.85
N PHE A 251 0.70 -16.39 13.45
CA PHE A 251 0.81 -17.78 12.98
C PHE A 251 -0.48 -18.59 13.12
N ALA A 252 -1.36 -18.22 14.03
CA ALA A 252 -2.71 -18.80 14.10
C ALA A 252 -3.51 -18.64 12.79
N ILE A 253 -3.34 -17.51 12.11
CA ILE A 253 -3.93 -17.25 10.80
C ILE A 253 -3.22 -18.07 9.72
N ILE A 254 -1.89 -18.08 9.74
CA ILE A 254 -1.08 -18.85 8.78
C ILE A 254 -1.41 -20.35 8.89
N ALA A 255 -1.47 -20.89 10.11
CA ALA A 255 -1.84 -22.28 10.35
C ALA A 255 -3.25 -22.61 9.80
N ARG A 256 -4.18 -21.67 9.89
CA ARG A 256 -5.53 -21.81 9.35
C ARG A 256 -5.53 -21.81 7.81
N TYR A 257 -4.72 -20.97 7.18
CA TYR A 257 -4.55 -20.99 5.73
C TYR A 257 -3.95 -22.32 5.26
N VAL A 258 -2.90 -22.76 5.93
CA VAL A 258 -2.22 -24.03 5.65
C VAL A 258 -3.18 -25.23 5.84
N ALA A 259 -3.98 -25.24 6.91
CA ALA A 259 -4.97 -26.27 7.15
C ALA A 259 -6.07 -26.29 6.09
N ASN A 260 -6.46 -25.14 5.55
CA ASN A 260 -7.52 -25.02 4.57
C ASN A 260 -7.05 -25.32 3.13
N ASP A 261 -5.90 -24.79 2.73
CA ASP A 261 -5.34 -24.92 1.38
C ASP A 261 -3.80 -24.86 1.41
N MET A 262 -3.19 -25.90 1.94
CA MET A 262 -1.73 -26.00 2.04
C MET A 262 -1.04 -25.95 0.67
N SER A 263 -1.61 -26.64 -0.32
CA SER A 263 -1.05 -26.70 -1.67
C SER A 263 -1.07 -25.33 -2.33
N GLY A 264 -2.18 -24.60 -2.23
CA GLY A 264 -2.31 -23.25 -2.74
C GLY A 264 -1.35 -22.27 -2.07
N PHE A 265 -1.21 -22.34 -0.73
CA PHE A 265 -0.29 -21.50 0.02
C PHE A 265 1.16 -21.68 -0.43
N ILE A 266 1.62 -22.94 -0.54
CA ILE A 266 2.98 -23.27 -1.00
C ILE A 266 3.15 -22.86 -2.46
N SER A 267 2.19 -23.19 -3.32
CA SER A 267 2.24 -22.86 -4.75
C SER A 267 2.33 -21.34 -4.98
N PHE A 268 1.55 -20.55 -4.25
CA PHE A 268 1.62 -19.10 -4.31
C PHE A 268 3.05 -18.58 -4.11
N LYS A 269 3.71 -18.97 -3.02
CA LYS A 269 5.09 -18.54 -2.74
C LYS A 269 6.09 -19.02 -3.78
N LYS A 270 5.95 -20.27 -4.26
CA LYS A 270 6.84 -20.85 -5.27
C LYS A 270 6.70 -20.19 -6.64
N ILE A 271 5.48 -19.85 -7.06
CA ILE A 271 5.23 -19.14 -8.32
C ILE A 271 5.87 -17.74 -8.25
N VAL A 272 5.61 -16.98 -7.19
CA VAL A 272 6.23 -15.67 -6.99
C VAL A 272 7.76 -15.75 -7.00
N LEU A 273 8.33 -16.74 -6.32
CA LEU A 273 9.79 -16.95 -6.32
C LEU A 273 10.32 -17.27 -7.72
N ALA A 274 9.64 -18.12 -8.47
CA ALA A 274 10.04 -18.48 -9.83
C ALA A 274 10.00 -17.26 -10.76
N ASP A 275 8.96 -16.44 -10.69
CA ASP A 275 8.83 -15.22 -11.49
C ASP A 275 9.91 -14.18 -11.14
N VAL A 276 10.23 -14.01 -9.85
CA VAL A 276 11.33 -13.13 -9.42
C VAL A 276 12.67 -13.65 -9.92
N ARG A 277 12.95 -14.93 -9.82
CA ARG A 277 14.20 -15.53 -10.35
C ARG A 277 14.30 -15.41 -11.86
N GLN A 278 13.20 -15.62 -12.57
CA GLN A 278 13.15 -15.42 -14.03
C GLN A 278 13.42 -13.94 -14.37
N HIS A 279 12.77 -12.99 -13.70
CA HIS A 279 13.05 -11.56 -13.85
C HIS A 279 14.52 -11.24 -13.63
N ASN A 280 15.10 -11.70 -12.53
CA ASN A 280 16.50 -11.45 -12.17
C ASN A 280 17.50 -12.04 -13.19
N SER A 281 17.14 -13.11 -13.90
CA SER A 281 17.97 -13.69 -14.95
C SER A 281 17.96 -12.89 -16.26
N MET A 282 16.94 -12.04 -16.50
CA MET A 282 16.73 -11.35 -17.76
C MET A 282 16.90 -9.83 -17.66
N CYS A 283 16.71 -9.26 -16.48
CA CYS A 283 16.61 -7.82 -16.28
C CYS A 283 17.82 -7.23 -15.57
N VAL A 284 18.11 -5.96 -15.86
CA VAL A 284 19.18 -5.21 -15.17
C VAL A 284 18.78 -4.94 -13.69
N ASN A 285 17.50 -4.68 -13.45
CA ASN A 285 16.99 -4.51 -12.11
C ASN A 285 16.93 -5.87 -11.41
N GLN A 286 17.52 -5.95 -10.21
CA GLN A 286 17.47 -7.15 -9.38
C GLN A 286 16.43 -6.95 -8.29
N VAL A 287 15.43 -7.80 -8.28
CA VAL A 287 14.35 -7.82 -7.29
C VAL A 287 14.72 -8.76 -6.17
N ARG A 288 14.65 -8.29 -4.93
CA ARG A 288 14.86 -9.11 -3.73
C ARG A 288 13.50 -9.51 -3.15
N LEU A 289 13.31 -10.82 -2.90
CA LEU A 289 12.07 -11.35 -2.33
C LEU A 289 12.33 -11.86 -0.91
N PHE A 290 11.55 -11.35 0.05
CA PHE A 290 11.60 -11.74 1.45
C PHE A 290 10.33 -12.47 1.89
N ASP A 291 10.49 -13.50 2.69
CA ASP A 291 9.38 -14.17 3.37
C ASP A 291 9.40 -13.84 4.86
N PHE A 292 8.34 -13.23 5.35
CA PHE A 292 8.07 -13.04 6.78
C PHE A 292 6.87 -13.88 7.24
N MET A 293 6.20 -14.57 6.32
CA MET A 293 4.98 -15.35 6.53
C MET A 293 5.30 -16.82 6.82
N TYR A 294 6.05 -17.06 7.90
CA TYR A 294 6.40 -18.38 8.42
C TYR A 294 6.51 -18.30 9.95
N LEU A 295 6.71 -19.45 10.65
CA LEU A 295 6.86 -19.46 12.10
C LEU A 295 8.18 -18.81 12.54
N ASN A 296 8.09 -17.63 13.11
CA ASN A 296 9.22 -16.86 13.63
C ASN A 296 8.81 -16.08 14.89
N SER A 297 9.72 -15.33 15.49
CA SER A 297 9.47 -14.61 16.74
C SER A 297 8.35 -13.58 16.68
N ILE A 298 8.05 -13.01 15.50
CA ILE A 298 6.92 -12.08 15.32
C ILE A 298 5.63 -12.86 15.17
N THR A 299 5.58 -13.81 14.23
CA THR A 299 4.36 -14.52 13.87
C THR A 299 3.88 -15.47 14.95
N ASN A 300 4.79 -16.00 15.79
CA ASN A 300 4.48 -16.91 16.89
C ASN A 300 3.96 -16.22 18.16
N GLU A 301 3.68 -14.91 18.09
CA GLU A 301 3.16 -14.19 19.26
C GLU A 301 1.81 -14.76 19.71
N ARG A 302 1.74 -15.18 20.99
CA ARG A 302 0.52 -15.67 21.64
C ARG A 302 0.11 -14.71 22.75
N LEU A 303 -1.16 -14.39 22.81
CA LEU A 303 -1.73 -13.67 23.94
C LEU A 303 -1.97 -14.63 25.11
N SER A 304 -1.87 -14.13 26.34
CA SER A 304 -2.07 -14.90 27.57
C SER A 304 -2.56 -13.98 28.69
N ALA A 305 -2.87 -14.54 29.85
CA ALA A 305 -3.27 -13.75 31.02
C ALA A 305 -2.19 -12.73 31.46
N SER A 306 -0.91 -13.04 31.23
CA SER A 306 0.23 -12.14 31.51
C SER A 306 0.64 -11.27 30.32
N HIS A 307 0.19 -11.61 29.10
CA HIS A 307 0.47 -10.89 27.86
C HIS A 307 -0.84 -10.59 27.14
N THR A 308 -1.56 -9.58 27.64
CA THR A 308 -2.95 -9.28 27.23
C THR A 308 -3.06 -8.44 25.97
N ARG A 309 -1.94 -7.84 25.50
CA ARG A 309 -1.86 -6.98 24.33
C ARG A 309 -0.68 -7.36 23.45
N SER A 310 -0.90 -7.42 22.14
CA SER A 310 0.15 -7.76 21.19
C SER A 310 1.25 -6.71 21.16
N THR A 311 2.49 -7.17 21.07
CA THR A 311 3.66 -6.35 20.78
C THR A 311 3.72 -5.99 19.29
N TYR A 312 3.39 -6.95 18.42
CA TYR A 312 3.66 -6.89 16.98
C TYR A 312 2.46 -6.55 16.13
N TYR A 313 1.22 -6.75 16.62
CA TYR A 313 0.02 -6.67 15.83
C TYR A 313 -1.03 -5.71 16.39
N GLU A 314 -1.83 -5.14 15.50
CA GLU A 314 -3.06 -4.40 15.81
C GLU A 314 -4.30 -5.30 15.75
N ASP A 315 -4.26 -6.26 14.83
CA ASP A 315 -5.14 -7.43 14.72
C ASP A 315 -4.33 -8.59 14.09
N PRO A 316 -4.85 -9.82 13.98
CA PRO A 316 -4.04 -10.97 13.57
C PRO A 316 -3.35 -10.88 12.20
N ILE A 317 -3.66 -9.88 11.37
CA ILE A 317 -3.07 -9.70 10.04
C ILE A 317 -2.42 -8.34 9.79
N HIS A 318 -2.73 -7.35 10.63
CA HIS A 318 -2.15 -6.02 10.50
C HIS A 318 -1.03 -5.85 11.52
N PHE A 319 0.20 -5.88 11.05
CA PHE A 319 1.35 -5.62 11.90
C PHE A 319 1.49 -4.12 12.22
N ARG A 320 2.02 -3.82 13.40
CA ARG A 320 2.18 -2.46 13.91
C ARG A 320 3.38 -1.75 13.27
N PRO A 321 3.44 -0.41 13.26
CA PRO A 321 4.56 0.36 12.73
C PRO A 321 5.94 -0.02 13.29
N PRO A 322 6.13 -0.30 14.59
CA PRO A 322 7.41 -0.80 15.09
C PRO A 322 7.82 -2.12 14.46
N THR A 323 6.86 -3.00 14.18
CA THR A 323 7.10 -4.26 13.46
C THR A 323 7.51 -3.98 12.02
N GLY A 324 6.79 -3.08 11.32
CA GLY A 324 7.17 -2.65 9.98
C GLY A 324 8.60 -2.12 9.90
N LEU A 325 9.05 -1.40 10.92
CA LEU A 325 10.44 -0.95 11.03
C LEU A 325 11.43 -2.12 11.18
N MET A 326 11.07 -3.17 11.91
CA MET A 326 11.89 -4.40 12.02
C MET A 326 12.01 -5.12 10.68
N LEU A 327 10.89 -5.26 9.95
CA LEU A 327 10.88 -5.86 8.60
C LEU A 327 11.76 -5.04 7.65
N LEU A 328 11.63 -3.72 7.68
CA LEU A 328 12.40 -2.82 6.82
C LEU A 328 13.90 -2.91 7.12
N ARG A 329 14.30 -2.94 8.39
CA ARG A 329 15.69 -3.17 8.77
C ARG A 329 16.22 -4.49 8.22
N ARG A 330 15.45 -5.57 8.32
CA ARG A 330 15.83 -6.88 7.76
C ARG A 330 16.02 -6.83 6.24
N MET A 331 15.15 -6.14 5.52
CA MET A 331 15.24 -6.01 4.06
C MET A 331 16.43 -5.15 3.61
N LEU A 332 16.70 -4.06 4.32
CA LEU A 332 17.73 -3.09 3.92
C LEU A 332 19.13 -3.41 4.46
N THR A 333 19.21 -4.11 5.60
CA THR A 333 20.47 -4.44 6.27
C THR A 333 20.55 -5.96 6.45
N PRO A 334 21.40 -6.68 5.68
CA PRO A 334 21.39 -8.14 5.59
C PRO A 334 21.43 -8.89 6.93
N ASP A 335 22.23 -8.40 7.88
CA ASP A 335 22.46 -9.09 9.17
C ASP A 335 21.48 -8.64 10.26
N ALA A 336 20.70 -7.58 10.02
CA ALA A 336 19.74 -7.09 11.00
C ALA A 336 18.52 -8.01 11.07
N ASN A 337 18.17 -8.44 12.29
CA ASN A 337 16.97 -9.26 12.53
C ASN A 337 16.88 -10.52 11.64
N ALA A 338 18.00 -11.20 11.38
CA ALA A 338 18.06 -12.38 10.50
C ALA A 338 17.09 -13.52 10.90
N ASN A 339 16.64 -13.52 12.16
CA ASN A 339 15.72 -14.52 12.71
C ASN A 339 14.23 -14.28 12.38
N ILE A 340 13.88 -13.17 11.71
CA ILE A 340 12.48 -12.84 11.43
C ILE A 340 12.10 -12.83 9.95
N GLY A 341 13.04 -13.00 9.02
CA GLY A 341 12.76 -12.96 7.60
C GLY A 341 13.82 -13.70 6.78
N ILE A 342 13.36 -14.46 5.78
CA ILE A 342 14.21 -15.23 4.86
C ILE A 342 14.23 -14.47 3.53
N GLU A 343 15.43 -14.27 2.98
CA GLU A 343 15.56 -13.73 1.61
C GLU A 343 15.52 -14.87 0.60
N LEU A 344 14.34 -15.17 0.07
CA LEU A 344 14.11 -16.30 -0.83
C LEU A 344 14.82 -16.17 -2.19
N SER A 345 14.98 -14.95 -2.69
CA SER A 345 15.57 -14.72 -4.02
C SER A 345 17.02 -15.14 -4.12
N ALA A 346 17.78 -15.01 -3.03
CA ALA A 346 19.19 -15.34 -2.95
C ALA A 346 19.45 -16.74 -2.32
N ASP A 347 18.44 -17.35 -1.72
CA ASP A 347 18.59 -18.63 -1.01
C ASP A 347 18.49 -19.81 -1.98
N PRO A 348 19.52 -20.68 -2.09
CA PRO A 348 19.44 -21.90 -2.87
C PRO A 348 18.42 -22.91 -2.33
N HIS A 349 18.13 -22.88 -1.03
CA HIS A 349 17.18 -23.76 -0.34
C HIS A 349 15.77 -23.17 -0.19
N ALA A 350 15.49 -22.04 -0.81
CA ALA A 350 14.21 -21.32 -0.65
C ALA A 350 12.96 -22.19 -0.88
N ASN A 351 13.01 -23.19 -1.77
CA ASN A 351 11.89 -24.11 -1.97
C ASN A 351 11.66 -25.04 -0.76
N GLU A 352 12.73 -25.45 -0.10
CA GLU A 352 12.70 -26.27 1.12
C GLU A 352 12.17 -25.44 2.28
N ASP A 353 12.60 -24.19 2.39
CA ASP A 353 12.10 -23.24 3.39
C ASP A 353 10.58 -23.00 3.23
N ILE A 354 10.12 -22.81 1.99
CA ILE A 354 8.68 -22.67 1.70
C ILE A 354 7.91 -23.95 2.11
N GLU A 355 8.44 -25.14 1.81
CA GLU A 355 7.82 -26.43 2.16
C GLU A 355 7.82 -26.68 3.68
N SER A 356 8.79 -26.13 4.42
CA SER A 356 8.92 -26.32 5.87
C SER A 356 7.68 -25.86 6.66
N ILE A 357 6.82 -25.02 6.07
CA ILE A 357 5.57 -24.56 6.66
C ILE A 357 4.65 -25.73 7.07
N ARG A 358 4.75 -26.89 6.40
CA ARG A 358 4.01 -28.10 6.77
C ARG A 358 4.37 -28.58 8.17
N ALA A 359 5.67 -28.69 8.42
CA ALA A 359 6.17 -29.11 9.73
C ALA A 359 5.91 -28.06 10.79
N GLN A 360 6.10 -26.78 10.46
CA GLN A 360 5.86 -25.65 11.37
C GLN A 360 4.39 -25.59 11.82
N ALA A 361 3.44 -25.78 10.90
CA ALA A 361 2.02 -25.79 11.24
C ALA A 361 1.64 -27.00 12.13
N ALA A 362 2.21 -28.17 11.83
CA ALA A 362 1.99 -29.38 12.63
C ALA A 362 2.59 -29.24 14.05
N GLU A 363 3.74 -28.62 14.21
CA GLU A 363 4.37 -28.36 15.49
C GLU A 363 3.59 -27.31 16.29
N TRP A 364 3.20 -26.22 15.65
CA TRP A 364 2.44 -25.14 16.29
C TRP A 364 1.09 -25.62 16.84
N ALA A 365 0.43 -26.56 16.16
CA ALA A 365 -0.84 -27.14 16.59
C ALA A 365 -0.73 -28.05 17.82
N LYS A 366 0.47 -28.51 18.19
CA LYS A 366 0.71 -29.38 19.38
C LYS A 366 0.87 -28.56 20.66
N ASN A 367 1.20 -27.29 20.54
CA ASN A 367 1.45 -26.35 21.62
C ASN A 367 0.27 -25.40 21.83
#